data_d3184b3664fab8ffa83cd924e4554972
#
_entry.id   d3184b3664fab8ffa83cd924e4554972
#
_cell.length_a   1.000
_cell.length_b   1.000
_cell.length_c   1.000
_cell.angle_alpha   90.00
_cell.angle_beta   90.00
_cell.angle_gamma   90.00
#
_symmetry.space_group_name_H-M   'P 1'
#
loop_
_entity.id
_entity.type
_entity.pdbx_description
1 polymer ?
#
loop_
_entity_poly.entity_id
_entity_poly.type
_entity_poly.pdbx_seq_one_letter_code
_entity_poly.pdbx_strand_id
1 'polypeptide(L)'
;VFDNVAFPLREHTDLSEVLIRDIVLMKLDAVGLRGARDLSPSEISGGMARRVALARAIALDPELIMYDEPFSGLDPISLGTAARLIRQLNDAMGLTSIVVSHDLDETFGIADQVIILANGKIAAQGTPDEVRHSTDPLVHQFVNALPDGPVTFHYPGPSIDQDFSAGLDRRAQP
;
A
#
# COMPACT_ATOMS: atom_id res chain seq x y z
N VAL A 1 -12.51 14.71 13.26
CA VAL A 1 -11.39 13.76 13.40
C VAL A 1 -11.65 12.83 14.56
N PHE A 2 -11.97 13.34 15.73
CA PHE A 2 -12.26 12.54 16.92
C PHE A 2 -13.29 11.44 16.64
N ASP A 3 -14.46 11.79 16.13
CA ASP A 3 -15.56 10.84 15.89
C ASP A 3 -15.21 9.74 14.88
N ASN A 4 -14.30 10.01 13.92
CA ASN A 4 -13.82 8.97 13.02
C ASN A 4 -13.08 7.84 13.76
N VAL A 5 -12.28 8.18 14.75
CA VAL A 5 -11.52 7.20 15.55
C VAL A 5 -12.38 6.59 16.65
N ALA A 6 -13.34 7.35 17.21
CA ALA A 6 -14.28 6.88 18.21
C ALA A 6 -15.31 5.89 17.65
N PHE A 7 -15.64 6.01 16.36
CA PHE A 7 -16.72 5.24 15.73
C PHE A 7 -16.62 3.73 15.96
N PRO A 8 -15.51 3.04 15.64
CA PRO A 8 -15.44 1.59 15.89
C PRO A 8 -15.55 1.22 17.37
N LEU A 9 -15.07 2.08 18.27
CA LEU A 9 -15.18 1.84 19.72
C LEU A 9 -16.65 1.89 20.18
N ARG A 10 -17.41 2.88 19.69
CA ARG A 10 -18.85 3.02 20.00
C ARG A 10 -19.68 1.88 19.43
N GLU A 11 -19.34 1.40 18.22
CA GLU A 11 -20.11 0.35 17.53
C GLU A 11 -19.81 -1.06 18.06
N HIS A 12 -18.60 -1.30 18.56
CA HIS A 12 -18.15 -2.67 18.86
C HIS A 12 -17.78 -2.89 20.32
N THR A 13 -17.97 -1.90 21.20
CA THR A 13 -17.69 -2.04 22.65
C THR A 13 -18.74 -1.37 23.51
N ASP A 14 -18.85 -1.80 24.76
CA ASP A 14 -19.71 -1.18 25.79
C ASP A 14 -18.93 -0.18 26.66
N LEU A 15 -17.84 0.41 26.14
CA LEU A 15 -17.01 1.35 26.88
C LEU A 15 -17.76 2.67 27.13
N SER A 16 -17.49 3.28 28.28
CA SER A 16 -18.01 4.61 28.57
C SER A 16 -17.36 5.67 27.67
N GLU A 17 -18.08 6.76 27.38
CA GLU A 17 -17.55 7.88 26.57
C GLU A 17 -16.24 8.48 27.14
N VAL A 18 -16.03 8.39 28.46
CA VAL A 18 -14.79 8.83 29.10
C VAL A 18 -13.61 7.94 28.67
N LEU A 19 -13.80 6.62 28.67
CA LEU A 19 -12.78 5.67 28.22
C LEU A 19 -12.54 5.76 26.71
N ILE A 20 -13.60 5.87 25.92
CA ILE A 20 -13.52 6.09 24.46
C ILE A 20 -12.70 7.34 24.18
N ARG A 21 -12.96 8.45 24.87
CA ARG A 21 -12.18 9.68 24.72
C ARG A 21 -10.69 9.45 24.96
N ASP A 22 -10.34 8.78 26.05
CA ASP A 22 -8.94 8.58 26.42
C ASP A 22 -8.22 7.66 25.40
N ILE A 23 -8.89 6.58 24.95
CA ILE A 23 -8.38 5.70 23.89
C ILE A 23 -8.17 6.49 22.59
N VAL A 24 -9.17 7.26 22.15
CA VAL A 24 -9.07 8.08 20.93
C VAL A 24 -7.90 9.04 20.99
N LEU A 25 -7.70 9.72 22.13
CA LEU A 25 -6.57 10.64 22.29
C LEU A 25 -5.24 9.91 22.22
N MET A 26 -5.12 8.72 22.81
CA MET A 26 -3.92 7.89 22.69
C MET A 26 -3.65 7.46 21.24
N LYS A 27 -4.68 6.99 20.51
CA LYS A 27 -4.52 6.58 19.12
C LYS A 27 -4.19 7.75 18.19
N LEU A 28 -4.79 8.91 18.42
CA LEU A 28 -4.44 10.13 17.69
C LEU A 28 -3.02 10.62 18.02
N ASP A 29 -2.55 10.46 19.25
CA ASP A 29 -1.18 10.77 19.64
C ASP A 29 -0.18 9.86 18.93
N ALA A 30 -0.46 8.56 18.86
CA ALA A 30 0.37 7.57 18.17
C ALA A 30 0.61 7.89 16.69
N VAL A 31 -0.35 8.58 16.03
CA VAL A 31 -0.21 9.04 14.64
C VAL A 31 0.15 10.54 14.53
N GLY A 32 0.45 11.20 15.64
CA GLY A 32 0.86 12.61 15.69
C GLY A 32 -0.26 13.61 15.40
N LEU A 33 -1.53 13.26 15.66
CA LEU A 33 -2.70 14.07 15.34
C LEU A 33 -3.58 14.42 16.54
N ARG A 34 -3.11 14.25 17.79
CA ARG A 34 -3.89 14.59 18.99
C ARG A 34 -4.38 16.05 18.98
N GLY A 35 -3.54 16.98 18.50
CA GLY A 35 -3.90 18.39 18.39
C GLY A 35 -4.96 18.72 17.34
N ALA A 36 -5.23 17.78 16.42
CA ALA A 36 -6.22 17.93 15.35
C ALA A 36 -7.58 17.26 15.67
N ARG A 37 -7.77 16.78 16.90
CA ARG A 37 -8.96 16.01 17.30
C ARG A 37 -10.29 16.71 17.01
N ASP A 38 -10.33 18.03 17.17
CA ASP A 38 -11.55 18.83 17.05
C ASP A 38 -11.82 19.31 15.60
N LEU A 39 -10.87 19.05 14.67
CA LEU A 39 -11.01 19.45 13.26
C LEU A 39 -12.01 18.52 12.54
N SER A 40 -12.72 19.11 11.57
CA SER A 40 -13.54 18.35 10.63
C SER A 40 -12.67 17.69 9.55
N PRO A 41 -13.16 16.64 8.85
CA PRO A 41 -12.42 16.04 7.73
C PRO A 41 -12.06 17.01 6.59
N SER A 42 -12.84 18.09 6.41
CA SER A 42 -12.60 19.12 5.40
C SER A 42 -11.48 20.10 5.77
N GLU A 43 -11.05 20.13 7.03
CA GLU A 43 -10.02 21.04 7.55
C GLU A 43 -8.64 20.37 7.62
N ILE A 44 -8.53 19.09 7.27
CA ILE A 44 -7.28 18.34 7.33
C ILE A 44 -6.73 18.04 5.93
N SER A 45 -5.39 17.93 5.83
CA SER A 45 -4.73 17.53 4.58
C SER A 45 -4.95 16.05 4.26
N GLY A 46 -4.73 15.64 3.00
CA GLY A 46 -4.80 14.24 2.59
C GLY A 46 -3.89 13.30 3.40
N GLY A 47 -2.66 13.75 3.71
CA GLY A 47 -1.75 13.00 4.57
C GLY A 47 -2.25 12.90 6.02
N MET A 48 -2.89 13.95 6.56
CA MET A 48 -3.55 13.86 7.87
C MET A 48 -4.73 12.91 7.83
N ALA A 49 -5.57 12.95 6.78
CA ALA A 49 -6.72 12.05 6.64
C ALA A 49 -6.30 10.57 6.65
N ARG A 50 -5.19 10.22 5.99
CA ARG A 50 -4.62 8.85 6.02
C ARG A 50 -4.18 8.45 7.43
N ARG A 51 -3.53 9.35 8.16
CA ARG A 51 -3.14 9.10 9.56
C ARG A 51 -4.34 8.95 10.49
N VAL A 52 -5.43 9.71 10.25
CA VAL A 52 -6.72 9.50 10.95
C VAL A 52 -7.31 8.12 10.64
N ALA A 53 -7.27 7.69 9.37
CA ALA A 53 -7.72 6.35 8.97
C ALA A 53 -6.90 5.25 9.67
N LEU A 54 -5.60 5.46 9.81
CA LEU A 54 -4.72 4.55 10.56
C LEU A 54 -5.08 4.51 12.04
N ALA A 55 -5.26 5.68 12.70
CA ALA A 55 -5.70 5.76 14.09
C ALA A 55 -7.03 5.03 14.31
N ARG A 56 -7.97 5.16 13.36
CA ARG A 56 -9.24 4.43 13.36
C ARG A 56 -9.06 2.92 13.24
N ALA A 57 -8.16 2.48 12.35
CA ALA A 57 -7.89 1.06 12.13
C ALA A 57 -7.31 0.37 13.38
N ILE A 58 -6.49 1.09 14.15
CA ILE A 58 -5.87 0.57 15.39
C ILE A 58 -6.70 0.84 16.65
N ALA A 59 -7.90 1.43 16.54
CA ALA A 59 -8.70 1.84 17.70
C ALA A 59 -9.11 0.66 18.60
N LEU A 60 -9.38 -0.49 17.99
CA LEU A 60 -9.81 -1.73 18.68
C LEU A 60 -8.64 -2.67 19.02
N ASP A 61 -7.40 -2.24 18.96
CA ASP A 61 -6.20 -3.07 19.17
C ASP A 61 -6.24 -4.40 18.39
N PRO A 62 -6.35 -4.36 17.06
CA PRO A 62 -6.45 -5.57 16.24
C PRO A 62 -5.16 -6.40 16.29
N GLU A 63 -5.25 -7.71 16.07
CA GLU A 63 -4.09 -8.60 15.90
C GLU A 63 -3.51 -8.53 14.48
N LEU A 64 -4.33 -8.17 13.49
CA LEU A 64 -3.97 -8.09 12.08
C LEU A 64 -4.48 -6.77 11.48
N ILE A 65 -3.62 -6.08 10.72
CA ILE A 65 -3.99 -4.93 9.88
C ILE A 65 -3.62 -5.23 8.43
N MET A 66 -4.53 -4.87 7.53
CA MET A 66 -4.29 -4.90 6.08
C MET A 66 -4.26 -3.48 5.53
N TYR A 67 -3.18 -3.12 4.86
CA TYR A 67 -3.00 -1.84 4.19
C TYR A 67 -3.09 -2.06 2.68
N ASP A 68 -3.96 -1.32 2.02
CA ASP A 68 -4.10 -1.33 0.57
C ASP A 68 -3.61 0.00 0.01
N GLU A 69 -2.49 -0.05 -0.71
CA GLU A 69 -1.80 1.09 -1.32
C GLU A 69 -1.60 2.28 -0.35
N PRO A 70 -1.02 2.08 0.84
CA PRO A 70 -0.93 3.14 1.85
C PRO A 70 -0.05 4.32 1.44
N PHE A 71 0.81 4.14 0.45
CA PHE A 71 1.79 5.12 -0.03
C PHE A 71 1.31 5.91 -1.26
N SER A 72 0.31 5.42 -1.97
CA SER A 72 -0.15 5.96 -3.26
C SER A 72 -0.47 7.46 -3.18
N GLY A 73 0.12 8.26 -4.11
CA GLY A 73 -0.12 9.69 -4.23
C GLY A 73 0.45 10.55 -3.08
N LEU A 74 1.38 10.03 -2.29
CA LEU A 74 2.15 10.81 -1.33
C LEU A 74 3.39 11.42 -2.00
N ASP A 75 3.80 12.60 -1.52
CA ASP A 75 5.12 13.13 -1.82
C ASP A 75 6.21 12.29 -1.11
N PRO A 76 7.48 12.34 -1.58
CA PRO A 76 8.54 11.48 -1.05
C PRO A 76 8.77 11.61 0.47
N ILE A 77 8.58 12.80 1.06
CA ILE A 77 8.76 13.01 2.50
C ILE A 77 7.61 12.36 3.28
N SER A 78 6.38 12.58 2.81
CA SER A 78 5.17 12.00 3.40
C SER A 78 5.15 10.48 3.28
N LEU A 79 5.65 9.94 2.17
CA LEU A 79 5.77 8.52 1.89
C LEU A 79 6.71 7.83 2.89
N GLY A 80 7.94 8.31 3.04
CA GLY A 80 8.88 7.78 4.03
C GLY A 80 8.39 7.94 5.49
N THR A 81 7.61 9.00 5.77
CA THR A 81 6.99 9.18 7.08
C THR A 81 5.89 8.14 7.33
N ALA A 82 5.06 7.86 6.32
CA ALA A 82 4.00 6.85 6.42
C ALA A 82 4.57 5.44 6.61
N ALA A 83 5.59 5.07 5.83
CA ALA A 83 6.26 3.77 5.96
C ALA A 83 6.84 3.58 7.37
N ARG A 84 7.57 4.57 7.87
CA ARG A 84 8.12 4.54 9.23
C ARG A 84 7.02 4.45 10.29
N LEU A 85 5.92 5.17 10.14
CA LEU A 85 4.80 5.12 11.09
C LEU A 85 4.16 3.73 11.12
N ILE A 86 3.93 3.09 9.96
CA ILE A 86 3.42 1.73 9.88
C ILE A 86 4.34 0.77 10.64
N ARG A 87 5.65 0.84 10.41
CA ARG A 87 6.64 -0.02 11.12
C ARG A 87 6.63 0.24 12.62
N GLN A 88 6.64 1.49 13.05
CA GLN A 88 6.62 1.84 14.47
C GLN A 88 5.37 1.34 15.19
N LEU A 89 4.20 1.45 14.57
CA LEU A 89 2.95 0.92 15.13
C LEU A 89 2.96 -0.60 15.19
N ASN A 90 3.47 -1.26 14.15
CA ASN A 90 3.61 -2.71 14.13
C ASN A 90 4.49 -3.19 15.31
N ASP A 91 5.65 -2.58 15.49
CA ASP A 91 6.59 -2.95 16.57
C ASP A 91 6.02 -2.64 17.96
N ALA A 92 5.37 -1.47 18.12
CA ALA A 92 4.85 -1.04 19.42
C ALA A 92 3.64 -1.85 19.89
N MET A 93 2.81 -2.31 18.94
CA MET A 93 1.58 -3.05 19.26
C MET A 93 1.73 -4.57 19.08
N GLY A 94 2.85 -5.05 18.52
CA GLY A 94 3.05 -6.47 18.22
C GLY A 94 2.08 -6.99 17.15
N LEU A 95 1.74 -6.16 16.16
CA LEU A 95 0.75 -6.47 15.13
C LEU A 95 1.32 -7.43 14.07
N THR A 96 0.42 -8.18 13.45
CA THR A 96 0.67 -8.73 12.10
C THR A 96 0.18 -7.71 11.07
N SER A 97 1.03 -7.34 10.12
CA SER A 97 0.68 -6.36 9.08
C SER A 97 0.84 -6.97 7.69
N ILE A 98 -0.18 -6.79 6.83
CA ILE A 98 -0.10 -7.09 5.41
C ILE A 98 -0.18 -5.76 4.66
N VAL A 99 0.85 -5.45 3.87
CA VAL A 99 0.90 -4.24 3.04
C VAL A 99 0.86 -4.63 1.57
N VAL A 100 -0.17 -4.20 0.86
CA VAL A 100 -0.24 -4.30 -0.59
C VAL A 100 0.20 -2.96 -1.17
N SER A 101 1.26 -2.97 -1.96
CA SER A 101 1.81 -1.76 -2.57
C SER A 101 2.64 -2.08 -3.80
N HIS A 102 2.79 -1.10 -4.69
CA HIS A 102 3.74 -1.10 -5.80
C HIS A 102 4.98 -0.22 -5.51
N ASP A 103 5.00 0.49 -4.38
CA ASP A 103 6.14 1.30 -3.93
C ASP A 103 7.19 0.38 -3.27
N LEU A 104 8.13 -0.11 -4.07
CA LEU A 104 9.05 -1.18 -3.66
C LEU A 104 10.03 -0.77 -2.56
N ASP A 105 10.64 0.41 -2.68
CA ASP A 105 11.71 0.84 -1.77
C ASP A 105 11.17 0.99 -0.34
N GLU A 106 10.02 1.62 -0.18
CA GLU A 106 9.37 1.81 1.11
C GLU A 106 8.86 0.50 1.68
N THR A 107 8.23 -0.32 0.84
CA THR A 107 7.72 -1.63 1.25
C THR A 107 8.86 -2.53 1.72
N PHE A 108 9.95 -2.61 0.95
CA PHE A 108 11.11 -3.41 1.30
C PHE A 108 11.83 -2.87 2.54
N GLY A 109 11.76 -1.55 2.76
CA GLY A 109 12.35 -0.90 3.94
C GLY A 109 11.66 -1.24 5.26
N ILE A 110 10.40 -1.68 5.23
CA ILE A 110 9.62 -1.97 6.45
C ILE A 110 9.18 -3.43 6.57
N ALA A 111 9.25 -4.23 5.49
CA ALA A 111 8.78 -5.61 5.48
C ALA A 111 9.79 -6.58 6.12
N ASP A 112 9.29 -7.58 6.82
CA ASP A 112 10.05 -8.75 7.25
C ASP A 112 10.01 -9.86 6.18
N GLN A 113 8.90 -9.92 5.42
CA GLN A 113 8.68 -10.87 4.31
C GLN A 113 8.05 -10.14 3.13
N VAL A 114 8.45 -10.48 1.93
CA VAL A 114 7.91 -9.95 0.67
C VAL A 114 7.36 -11.09 -0.16
N ILE A 115 6.19 -10.88 -0.75
CA ILE A 115 5.56 -11.79 -1.71
C ILE A 115 5.29 -11.01 -2.99
N ILE A 116 5.85 -11.46 -4.11
CA ILE A 116 5.54 -10.91 -5.44
C ILE A 116 4.50 -11.79 -6.12
N LEU A 117 3.40 -11.17 -6.51
CA LEU A 117 2.32 -11.82 -7.25
C LEU A 117 2.39 -11.45 -8.73
N ALA A 118 2.36 -12.46 -9.60
CA ALA A 118 2.26 -12.26 -11.04
C ALA A 118 1.46 -13.40 -11.67
N ASN A 119 0.66 -13.07 -12.69
CA ASN A 119 -0.14 -14.06 -13.44
C ASN A 119 -1.00 -14.98 -12.54
N GLY A 120 -1.54 -14.42 -11.43
CA GLY A 120 -2.37 -15.16 -10.48
C GLY A 120 -1.62 -16.18 -9.60
N LYS A 121 -0.29 -16.07 -9.52
CA LYS A 121 0.58 -16.96 -8.74
C LYS A 121 1.64 -16.18 -7.97
N ILE A 122 2.21 -16.82 -6.96
CA ILE A 122 3.40 -16.30 -6.28
C ILE A 122 4.60 -16.50 -7.23
N ALA A 123 5.20 -15.38 -7.66
CA ALA A 123 6.41 -15.37 -8.47
C ALA A 123 7.67 -15.43 -7.61
N ALA A 124 7.67 -14.76 -6.45
CA ALA A 124 8.73 -14.85 -5.47
C ALA A 124 8.18 -14.67 -4.06
N GLN A 125 8.87 -15.24 -3.07
CA GLN A 125 8.62 -15.05 -1.66
C GLN A 125 9.94 -15.19 -0.89
N GLY A 126 10.17 -14.28 0.06
CA GLY A 126 11.37 -14.31 0.89
C GLY A 126 11.53 -13.01 1.67
N THR A 127 12.67 -12.84 2.30
CA THR A 127 13.09 -11.56 2.87
C THR A 127 13.26 -10.50 1.77
N PRO A 128 13.21 -9.21 2.09
CA PRO A 128 13.49 -8.15 1.12
C PRO A 128 14.80 -8.36 0.34
N ASP A 129 15.86 -8.78 1.01
CA ASP A 129 17.16 -9.03 0.38
C ASP A 129 17.13 -10.23 -0.59
N GLU A 130 16.48 -11.33 -0.22
CA GLU A 130 16.32 -12.50 -1.09
C GLU A 130 15.54 -12.15 -2.36
N VAL A 131 14.45 -11.38 -2.21
CA VAL A 131 13.62 -10.97 -3.34
C VAL A 131 14.36 -9.95 -4.24
N ARG A 132 15.12 -9.01 -3.67
CA ARG A 132 15.95 -8.05 -4.43
C ARG A 132 17.01 -8.76 -5.28
N HIS A 133 17.58 -9.85 -4.79
CA HIS A 133 18.61 -10.61 -5.48
C HIS A 133 18.09 -11.81 -6.27
N SER A 134 16.78 -11.90 -6.47
CA SER A 134 16.15 -12.97 -7.25
C SER A 134 16.70 -13.03 -8.66
N THR A 135 17.01 -14.23 -9.11
CA THR A 135 17.45 -14.51 -10.50
C THR A 135 16.28 -14.80 -11.45
N ASP A 136 15.05 -14.85 -10.94
CA ASP A 136 13.86 -14.99 -11.79
C ASP A 136 13.72 -13.75 -12.68
N PRO A 137 13.63 -13.89 -14.01
CA PRO A 137 13.63 -12.75 -14.93
C PRO A 137 12.45 -11.79 -14.71
N LEU A 138 11.26 -12.29 -14.30
CA LEU A 138 10.09 -11.46 -14.07
C LEU A 138 10.24 -10.66 -12.76
N VAL A 139 10.71 -11.31 -11.71
CA VAL A 139 10.98 -10.66 -10.42
C VAL A 139 12.07 -9.61 -10.59
N HIS A 140 13.14 -9.94 -11.30
CA HIS A 140 14.24 -9.02 -11.59
C HIS A 140 13.79 -7.79 -12.39
N GLN A 141 12.94 -7.99 -13.42
CA GLN A 141 12.35 -6.88 -14.18
C GLN A 141 11.53 -5.98 -13.27
N PHE A 142 10.64 -6.56 -12.46
CA PHE A 142 9.72 -5.82 -11.58
C PHE A 142 10.48 -5.05 -10.50
N VAL A 143 11.40 -5.71 -9.79
CA VAL A 143 12.13 -5.11 -8.67
C VAL A 143 13.07 -3.99 -9.11
N ASN A 144 13.63 -4.09 -10.32
CA ASN A 144 14.55 -3.09 -10.86
C ASN A 144 13.87 -2.09 -11.83
N ALA A 145 12.53 -2.15 -11.96
CA ALA A 145 11.75 -1.30 -12.86
C ALA A 145 12.30 -1.28 -14.30
N LEU A 146 12.72 -2.45 -14.82
CA LEU A 146 13.31 -2.53 -16.14
C LEU A 146 12.24 -2.46 -17.23
N PRO A 147 12.46 -1.64 -18.30
CA PRO A 147 11.51 -1.53 -19.39
C PRO A 147 11.42 -2.81 -20.23
N ASP A 148 12.52 -3.56 -20.31
CA ASP A 148 12.65 -4.79 -21.11
C ASP A 148 12.66 -6.03 -20.20
N GLY A 149 11.89 -7.06 -20.57
CA GLY A 149 11.84 -8.32 -19.84
C GLY A 149 10.59 -9.16 -20.16
N PRO A 150 10.26 -10.14 -19.32
CA PRO A 150 9.09 -11.02 -19.51
C PRO A 150 7.75 -10.28 -19.63
N VAL A 151 7.61 -9.14 -18.93
CA VAL A 151 6.46 -8.23 -19.10
C VAL A 151 6.78 -7.31 -20.27
N THR A 152 6.11 -7.54 -21.40
CA THR A 152 6.37 -6.81 -22.64
C THR A 152 5.51 -5.54 -22.71
N PHE A 153 6.08 -4.47 -23.30
CA PHE A 153 5.35 -3.22 -23.57
C PHE A 153 4.24 -3.42 -24.61
N HIS A 154 4.53 -4.24 -25.65
CA HIS A 154 3.58 -4.48 -26.73
C HIS A 154 2.62 -5.60 -26.38
N TYR A 155 1.32 -5.34 -26.57
CA TYR A 155 0.31 -6.40 -26.54
C TYR A 155 0.60 -7.42 -27.66
N PRO A 156 0.53 -8.74 -27.40
CA PRO A 156 0.80 -9.77 -28.41
C PRO A 156 -0.08 -9.60 -29.65
N GLY A 157 0.56 -9.57 -30.81
CA GLY A 157 -0.12 -9.43 -32.11
C GLY A 157 0.83 -9.74 -33.25
N PRO A 158 0.34 -9.79 -34.51
CA PRO A 158 1.17 -9.87 -35.67
C PRO A 158 2.20 -8.74 -35.73
N SER A 159 3.34 -8.97 -36.40
CA SER A 159 4.28 -7.87 -36.63
C SER A 159 3.66 -6.82 -37.55
N ILE A 160 4.10 -5.57 -37.43
CA ILE A 160 3.59 -4.47 -38.26
C ILE A 160 3.78 -4.74 -39.76
N ASP A 161 4.86 -5.44 -40.12
CA ASP A 161 5.15 -5.85 -41.51
C ASP A 161 4.15 -6.88 -42.03
N GLN A 162 3.67 -7.79 -41.15
CA GLN A 162 2.62 -8.76 -41.49
C GLN A 162 1.28 -8.07 -41.70
N ASP A 163 0.93 -7.10 -40.86
CA ASP A 163 -0.31 -6.32 -41.02
C ASP A 163 -0.28 -5.45 -42.27
N PHE A 164 0.84 -4.85 -42.62
CA PHE A 164 0.98 -4.07 -43.84
C PHE A 164 0.97 -4.94 -45.12
N SER A 165 1.63 -6.11 -45.07
CA SER A 165 1.63 -7.04 -46.23
C SER A 165 0.24 -7.63 -46.49
N ALA A 166 -0.53 -7.99 -45.46
CA ALA A 166 -1.90 -8.47 -45.57
C ALA A 166 -2.87 -7.43 -46.18
N GLY A 167 -2.54 -6.12 -46.04
CA GLY A 167 -3.28 -5.02 -46.67
C GLY A 167 -2.99 -4.85 -48.16
N LEU A 168 -1.82 -5.28 -48.66
CA LEU A 168 -1.42 -5.20 -50.07
C LEU A 168 -2.05 -6.30 -50.91
N ASP A 169 -2.18 -7.51 -50.38
CA ASP A 169 -2.84 -8.65 -51.07
C ASP A 169 -4.34 -8.43 -51.34
N ARG A 170 -5.02 -7.64 -50.52
CA ARG A 170 -6.44 -7.29 -50.74
C ARG A 170 -6.65 -6.29 -51.88
N ARG A 171 -5.62 -5.58 -52.35
CA ARG A 171 -5.69 -4.61 -53.46
C ARG A 171 -5.27 -5.22 -54.81
N ALA A 172 -4.79 -6.46 -54.81
CA ALA A 172 -4.31 -7.15 -55.97
C ALA A 172 -5.32 -8.14 -56.60
N GLN A 173 -6.57 -8.20 -56.10
CA GLN A 173 -7.64 -8.96 -56.73
C GLN A 173 -8.42 -8.02 -57.65
N PRO A 174 -8.51 -8.31 -58.96
CA PRO A 174 -9.21 -7.52 -59.97
C PRO A 174 -10.72 -7.54 -59.82
#